data_5514c0b735a6077249fa7d0eae3f55de
#
_entry.id   5514c0b735a6077249fa7d0eae3f55de
#
_cell.length_a   1.000
_cell.length_b   1.000
_cell.length_c   1.000
_cell.angle_alpha   90.00
_cell.angle_beta   90.00
_cell.angle_gamma   90.00
#
_symmetry.space_group_name_H-M   'P 1'
#
loop_
_entity.id
_entity.type
_entity.pdbx_description
1 polymer ?
#
loop_
_entity_poly.entity_id
_entity_poly.type
_entity_poly.pdbx_seq_one_letter_code
_entity_poly.pdbx_strand_id
1 'polypeptide(L)'
;DIALQHISDNMLQRMHRHTTKEETAKVVTALREAVPGIHIRTTVMVGFPGETEEDFNELIDFVKWARFERMGAFTYSEEEGTYSAKHYDDDIDDETKQRRLDKLMRIQQNISAEIEAAKIGSTMQVVIDRKEGDYYIGHTDFSSPEVDPEVLIPASERTLRKGYFYKA
;
A
#
# COMPACT_ATOMS: atom_id res chain seq x y z
N ASP A 1 -1.79 2.66 9.03
CA ASP A 1 -2.43 1.74 8.08
C ASP A 1 -3.93 2.02 8.00
N ILE A 2 -4.48 2.08 6.78
CA ILE A 2 -5.92 2.26 6.54
C ILE A 2 -6.35 1.23 5.50
N ALA A 3 -7.15 0.25 5.88
CA ALA A 3 -7.68 -0.76 4.96
C ALA A 3 -8.90 -0.21 4.21
N LEU A 4 -8.68 0.43 3.07
CA LEU A 4 -9.75 1.06 2.28
C LEU A 4 -10.64 0.05 1.57
N GLN A 5 -10.08 -1.04 1.09
CA GLN A 5 -10.69 -2.11 0.30
C GLN A 5 -11.05 -1.68 -1.12
N HIS A 6 -11.76 -0.60 -1.31
CA HIS A 6 -12.12 0.00 -2.60
C HIS A 6 -12.35 1.51 -2.46
N ILE A 7 -12.72 2.19 -3.57
CA ILE A 7 -13.03 3.62 -3.56
C ILE A 7 -14.36 3.96 -4.25
N SER A 8 -14.81 3.15 -5.20
CA SER A 8 -16.11 3.37 -5.85
C SER A 8 -17.22 3.24 -4.81
N ASP A 9 -18.13 4.18 -4.79
CA ASP A 9 -19.27 4.19 -3.86
C ASP A 9 -20.15 2.94 -4.05
N ASN A 10 -20.31 2.46 -5.29
CA ASN A 10 -20.98 1.20 -5.58
C ASN A 10 -20.31 0.02 -4.85
N MET A 11 -19.00 -0.11 -4.97
CA MET A 11 -18.27 -1.20 -4.31
C MET A 11 -18.25 -1.05 -2.80
N LEU A 12 -18.03 0.15 -2.28
CA LEU A 12 -18.04 0.40 -0.83
C LEU A 12 -19.38 0.01 -0.22
N GLN A 13 -20.49 0.34 -0.88
CA GLN A 13 -21.83 -0.03 -0.43
C GLN A 13 -22.02 -1.57 -0.46
N ARG A 14 -21.62 -2.25 -1.54
CA ARG A 14 -21.72 -3.71 -1.67
C ARG A 14 -20.85 -4.44 -0.65
N MET A 15 -19.68 -3.89 -0.31
CA MET A 15 -18.77 -4.41 0.72
C MET A 15 -19.22 -4.03 2.15
N HIS A 16 -20.37 -3.37 2.32
CA HIS A 16 -20.85 -2.87 3.61
C HIS A 16 -19.86 -1.95 4.32
N ARG A 17 -19.12 -1.13 3.54
CA ARG A 17 -18.25 -0.09 4.07
C ARG A 17 -19.08 1.19 4.26
N HIS A 18 -19.12 1.69 5.47
CA HIS A 18 -19.91 2.89 5.83
C HIS A 18 -19.10 4.17 5.57
N THR A 19 -18.62 4.33 4.35
CA THR A 19 -17.87 5.51 3.88
C THR A 19 -18.10 5.70 2.39
N THR A 20 -17.80 6.89 1.90
CA THR A 20 -17.87 7.25 0.49
C THR A 20 -16.48 7.57 -0.07
N LYS A 21 -16.38 7.64 -1.39
CA LYS A 21 -15.19 8.14 -2.10
C LYS A 21 -14.75 9.52 -1.60
N GLU A 22 -15.73 10.43 -1.47
CA GLU A 22 -15.47 11.80 -1.01
C GLU A 22 -14.94 11.85 0.43
N GLU A 23 -15.55 11.11 1.33
CA GLU A 23 -15.11 11.03 2.73
C GLU A 23 -13.71 10.42 2.84
N THR A 24 -13.44 9.36 2.08
CA THR A 24 -12.11 8.72 2.03
C THR A 24 -11.05 9.69 1.51
N ALA A 25 -11.34 10.43 0.43
CA ALA A 25 -10.44 11.43 -0.10
C ALA A 25 -10.16 12.55 0.92
N LYS A 26 -11.19 13.03 1.63
CA LYS A 26 -11.04 14.01 2.72
C LYS A 26 -10.13 13.49 3.85
N VAL A 27 -10.29 12.23 4.24
CA VAL A 27 -9.44 11.61 5.27
C VAL A 27 -7.98 11.56 4.84
N VAL A 28 -7.70 11.13 3.61
CA VAL A 28 -6.31 11.08 3.08
C VAL A 28 -5.70 12.48 3.04
N THR A 29 -6.45 13.47 2.56
CA THR A 29 -6.01 14.88 2.51
C THR A 29 -5.73 15.41 3.92
N ALA A 30 -6.67 15.24 4.85
CA ALA A 30 -6.54 15.73 6.21
C ALA A 30 -5.34 15.11 6.95
N LEU A 31 -5.06 13.81 6.73
CA LEU A 31 -3.88 13.14 7.30
C LEU A 31 -2.58 13.75 6.78
N ARG A 32 -2.49 14.02 5.48
CA ARG A 32 -1.30 14.62 4.87
C ARG A 32 -1.08 16.07 5.29
N GLU A 33 -2.15 16.82 5.51
CA GLU A 33 -2.10 18.19 6.03
C GLU A 33 -1.71 18.23 7.52
N ALA A 34 -2.30 17.34 8.33
CA ALA A 34 -2.06 17.31 9.77
C ALA A 34 -0.67 16.75 10.13
N VAL A 35 -0.13 15.85 9.32
CA VAL A 35 1.17 15.20 9.56
C VAL A 35 2.00 15.27 8.27
N PRO A 36 2.73 16.38 8.03
CA PRO A 36 3.61 16.49 6.87
C PRO A 36 4.61 15.34 6.80
N GLY A 37 4.70 14.70 5.63
CA GLY A 37 5.59 13.55 5.43
C GLY A 37 5.03 12.20 5.92
N ILE A 38 3.77 12.14 6.33
CA ILE A 38 3.14 10.86 6.72
C ILE A 38 3.22 9.84 5.58
N HIS A 39 3.64 8.62 5.91
CA HIS A 39 3.56 7.47 5.00
C HIS A 39 2.26 6.72 5.24
N ILE A 40 1.42 6.65 4.23
CA ILE A 40 0.12 5.97 4.30
C ILE A 40 0.24 4.60 3.67
N ARG A 41 -0.09 3.57 4.44
CA ARG A 41 -0.24 2.19 3.97
C ARG A 41 -1.71 1.87 3.82
N THR A 42 -2.08 1.24 2.72
CA THR A 42 -3.44 0.78 2.47
C THR A 42 -3.49 -0.63 1.89
N THR A 43 -4.68 -1.17 1.91
CA THR A 43 -5.01 -2.44 1.29
C THR A 43 -6.29 -2.28 0.49
N VAL A 44 -6.29 -2.80 -0.73
CA VAL A 44 -7.45 -2.79 -1.63
C VAL A 44 -7.73 -4.17 -2.20
N MET A 45 -8.96 -4.38 -2.66
CA MET A 45 -9.43 -5.61 -3.26
C MET A 45 -9.97 -5.30 -4.66
N VAL A 46 -9.70 -6.16 -5.63
CA VAL A 46 -10.24 -6.08 -6.98
C VAL A 46 -11.04 -7.33 -7.30
N GLY A 47 -11.99 -7.22 -8.24
CA GLY A 47 -12.80 -8.35 -8.65
C GLY A 47 -13.84 -8.77 -7.61
N PHE A 48 -14.27 -7.87 -6.72
CA PHE A 48 -15.42 -8.13 -5.86
C PHE A 48 -16.68 -8.27 -6.70
N PRO A 49 -17.62 -9.18 -6.37
CA PRO A 49 -18.84 -9.41 -7.16
C PRO A 49 -19.55 -8.14 -7.58
N GLY A 50 -19.78 -7.98 -8.88
CA GLY A 50 -20.40 -6.81 -9.48
C GLY A 50 -19.50 -5.59 -9.68
N GLU A 51 -18.17 -5.71 -9.52
CA GLU A 51 -17.21 -4.65 -9.87
C GLU A 51 -17.18 -4.43 -11.38
N THR A 52 -17.59 -3.25 -11.81
CA THR A 52 -17.54 -2.85 -13.23
C THR A 52 -16.16 -2.33 -13.65
N GLU A 53 -15.95 -2.12 -14.95
CA GLU A 53 -14.72 -1.46 -15.44
C GLU A 53 -14.67 0.01 -14.99
N GLU A 54 -15.80 0.68 -14.83
CA GLU A 54 -15.90 2.03 -14.29
C GLU A 54 -15.44 2.06 -12.83
N ASP A 55 -15.94 1.14 -11.98
CA ASP A 55 -15.54 1.02 -10.59
C ASP A 55 -14.02 0.79 -10.47
N PHE A 56 -13.48 -0.10 -11.29
CA PHE A 56 -12.05 -0.39 -11.31
C PHE A 56 -11.20 0.81 -11.80
N ASN A 57 -11.67 1.55 -12.80
CA ASN A 57 -10.98 2.75 -13.26
C ASN A 57 -11.03 3.87 -12.21
N GLU A 58 -12.12 4.02 -11.46
CA GLU A 58 -12.17 4.93 -10.31
C GLU A 58 -11.13 4.58 -9.25
N LEU A 59 -10.94 3.29 -8.95
CA LEU A 59 -9.90 2.82 -8.03
C LEU A 59 -8.50 3.18 -8.54
N ILE A 60 -8.22 2.96 -9.83
CA ILE A 60 -6.94 3.33 -10.45
C ILE A 60 -6.67 4.83 -10.32
N ASP A 61 -7.65 5.66 -10.66
CA ASP A 61 -7.49 7.12 -10.64
C ASP A 61 -7.30 7.62 -9.20
N PHE A 62 -7.98 7.02 -8.25
CA PHE A 62 -7.79 7.33 -6.84
C PHE A 62 -6.39 6.94 -6.35
N VAL A 63 -5.88 5.76 -6.70
CA VAL A 63 -4.52 5.33 -6.32
C VAL A 63 -3.46 6.26 -6.91
N LYS A 64 -3.61 6.69 -8.16
CA LYS A 64 -2.72 7.68 -8.80
C LYS A 64 -2.77 9.04 -8.10
N TRP A 65 -3.95 9.47 -7.67
CA TRP A 65 -4.13 10.73 -6.94
C TRP A 65 -3.57 10.64 -5.51
N ALA A 66 -3.92 9.58 -4.77
CA ALA A 66 -3.54 9.41 -3.38
C ALA A 66 -2.05 9.14 -3.20
N ARG A 67 -1.39 8.52 -4.20
CA ARG A 67 0.05 8.19 -4.19
C ARG A 67 0.48 7.56 -2.87
N PHE A 68 -0.17 6.45 -2.51
CA PHE A 68 0.18 5.73 -1.29
C PHE A 68 1.64 5.28 -1.31
N GLU A 69 2.33 5.46 -0.20
CA GLU A 69 3.71 5.01 -0.02
C GLU A 69 3.79 3.49 -0.06
N ARG A 70 2.78 2.83 0.50
CA ARG A 70 2.64 1.36 0.51
C ARG A 70 1.20 0.97 0.21
N MET A 71 1.03 0.00 -0.66
CA MET A 71 -0.29 -0.56 -0.95
C MET A 71 -0.16 -2.06 -1.23
N GLY A 72 -0.96 -2.85 -0.52
CA GLY A 72 -1.25 -4.22 -0.88
C GLY A 72 -2.56 -4.31 -1.65
N ALA A 73 -2.63 -5.21 -2.62
CA ALA A 73 -3.87 -5.51 -3.32
C ALA A 73 -4.03 -7.02 -3.51
N PHE A 74 -5.28 -7.49 -3.50
CA PHE A 74 -5.62 -8.88 -3.78
C PHE A 74 -6.89 -8.97 -4.59
N THR A 75 -7.05 -10.12 -5.24
CA THR A 75 -8.30 -10.49 -5.87
C THR A 75 -9.32 -10.93 -4.83
N TYR A 76 -10.59 -10.70 -5.10
CA TYR A 76 -11.66 -11.31 -4.31
C TYR A 76 -11.58 -12.83 -4.40
N SER A 77 -11.74 -13.46 -3.25
CA SER A 77 -11.95 -14.90 -3.11
C SER A 77 -13.21 -15.13 -2.30
N GLU A 78 -14.08 -15.99 -2.78
CA GLU A 78 -15.30 -16.33 -2.05
C GLU A 78 -14.97 -17.15 -0.82
N GLU A 79 -15.38 -16.65 0.35
CA GLU A 79 -15.21 -17.31 1.64
C GLU A 79 -16.55 -17.77 2.19
N GLU A 80 -16.69 -19.07 2.46
CA GLU A 80 -17.90 -19.66 2.98
C GLU A 80 -18.38 -18.96 4.26
N GLY A 81 -19.67 -18.74 4.35
CA GLY A 81 -20.29 -18.13 5.52
C GLY A 81 -20.29 -16.61 5.55
N THR A 82 -19.54 -15.93 4.66
CA THR A 82 -19.54 -14.48 4.55
C THR A 82 -20.85 -13.93 3.99
N TYR A 83 -21.08 -12.63 4.17
CA TYR A 83 -22.24 -11.96 3.58
C TYR A 83 -22.20 -12.00 2.05
N SER A 84 -21.04 -11.74 1.47
CA SER A 84 -20.85 -11.74 0.01
C SER A 84 -21.18 -13.10 -0.60
N ALA A 85 -20.65 -14.18 -0.05
CA ALA A 85 -20.92 -15.55 -0.53
C ALA A 85 -22.40 -15.97 -0.43
N LYS A 86 -23.18 -15.32 0.44
CA LYS A 86 -24.63 -15.62 0.60
C LYS A 86 -25.53 -14.77 -0.28
N HIS A 87 -25.07 -13.63 -0.77
CA HIS A 87 -25.93 -12.62 -1.39
C HIS A 87 -25.47 -12.19 -2.78
N TYR A 88 -24.25 -12.54 -3.16
CA TYR A 88 -23.68 -12.19 -4.47
C TYR A 88 -23.12 -13.42 -5.13
N ASP A 89 -23.35 -13.58 -6.42
CA ASP A 89 -22.66 -14.55 -7.23
C ASP A 89 -21.29 -13.97 -7.60
N ASP A 90 -20.24 -14.79 -7.58
CA ASP A 90 -18.91 -14.39 -8.05
C ASP A 90 -18.92 -14.36 -9.59
N ASP A 91 -19.35 -13.21 -10.13
CA ASP A 91 -19.66 -12.98 -11.54
C ASP A 91 -18.44 -12.49 -12.36
N ILE A 92 -17.26 -12.40 -11.74
CA ILE A 92 -16.03 -11.95 -12.41
C ILE A 92 -15.05 -13.12 -12.47
N ASP A 93 -14.65 -13.46 -13.70
CA ASP A 93 -13.71 -14.54 -13.93
C ASP A 93 -12.30 -14.23 -13.37
N ASP A 94 -11.56 -15.29 -13.03
CA ASP A 94 -10.24 -15.19 -12.41
C ASP A 94 -9.22 -14.48 -13.32
N GLU A 95 -9.32 -14.60 -14.64
CA GLU A 95 -8.45 -13.92 -15.59
C GLU A 95 -8.65 -12.39 -15.51
N THR A 96 -9.90 -11.95 -15.44
CA THR A 96 -10.24 -10.53 -15.26
C THR A 96 -9.77 -10.01 -13.91
N LYS A 97 -9.98 -10.77 -12.81
CA LYS A 97 -9.47 -10.41 -11.47
C LYS A 97 -7.95 -10.26 -11.49
N GLN A 98 -7.23 -11.22 -12.06
CA GLN A 98 -5.77 -11.19 -12.13
C GLN A 98 -5.27 -10.02 -12.99
N ARG A 99 -5.88 -9.79 -14.15
CA ARG A 99 -5.56 -8.65 -15.03
C ARG A 99 -5.74 -7.30 -14.32
N ARG A 100 -6.80 -7.14 -13.52
CA ARG A 100 -7.04 -5.94 -12.72
C ARG A 100 -5.97 -5.79 -11.63
N LEU A 101 -5.67 -6.86 -10.91
CA LEU A 101 -4.61 -6.87 -9.89
C LEU A 101 -3.27 -6.48 -10.48
N ASP A 102 -2.85 -7.09 -11.57
CA ASP A 102 -1.56 -6.83 -12.22
C ASP A 102 -1.46 -5.38 -12.70
N LYS A 103 -2.55 -4.84 -13.29
CA LYS A 103 -2.59 -3.45 -13.73
C LYS A 103 -2.46 -2.48 -12.55
N LEU A 104 -3.19 -2.72 -11.47
CA LEU A 104 -3.17 -1.90 -10.28
C LEU A 104 -1.80 -1.94 -9.58
N MET A 105 -1.23 -3.14 -9.40
CA MET A 105 0.07 -3.31 -8.76
C MET A 105 1.21 -2.70 -9.58
N ARG A 106 1.15 -2.73 -10.91
CA ARG A 106 2.12 -2.04 -11.77
C ARG A 106 2.09 -0.52 -11.57
N ILE A 107 0.90 0.06 -11.42
CA ILE A 107 0.74 1.49 -11.12
C ILE A 107 1.36 1.81 -9.75
N GLN A 108 1.06 1.00 -8.73
CA GLN A 108 1.61 1.19 -7.40
C GLN A 108 3.14 1.03 -7.37
N GLN A 109 3.69 0.06 -8.09
CA GLN A 109 5.14 -0.12 -8.22
C GLN A 109 5.83 1.13 -8.77
N ASN A 110 5.26 1.75 -9.81
CA ASN A 110 5.79 3.00 -10.35
C ASN A 110 5.72 4.15 -9.32
N ILE A 111 4.59 4.29 -8.62
CA ILE A 111 4.43 5.30 -7.56
C ILE A 111 5.47 5.07 -6.44
N SER A 112 5.63 3.84 -5.98
CA SER A 112 6.60 3.49 -4.95
C SER A 112 8.03 3.76 -5.42
N ALA A 113 8.38 3.42 -6.66
CA ALA A 113 9.70 3.70 -7.22
C ALA A 113 10.01 5.21 -7.30
N GLU A 114 9.04 6.03 -7.70
CA GLU A 114 9.19 7.50 -7.72
C GLU A 114 9.37 8.07 -6.31
N ILE A 115 8.59 7.58 -5.33
CA ILE A 115 8.69 8.02 -3.93
C ILE A 115 10.06 7.64 -3.35
N GLU A 116 10.53 6.41 -3.59
CA GLU A 116 11.85 5.98 -3.11
C GLU A 116 12.99 6.74 -3.82
N ALA A 117 12.89 6.97 -5.13
CA ALA A 117 13.87 7.75 -5.86
C ALA A 117 14.00 9.19 -5.34
N ALA A 118 12.90 9.79 -4.89
CA ALA A 118 12.90 11.14 -4.31
C ALA A 118 13.64 11.23 -2.96
N LYS A 119 13.89 10.10 -2.29
CA LYS A 119 14.66 10.04 -1.04
C LYS A 119 16.16 10.01 -1.24
N ILE A 120 16.64 9.75 -2.45
CA ILE A 120 18.09 9.66 -2.76
C ILE A 120 18.74 11.01 -2.45
N GLY A 121 19.83 10.96 -1.66
CA GLY A 121 20.56 12.15 -1.20
C GLY A 121 19.98 12.82 0.05
N SER A 122 18.87 12.33 0.58
CA SER A 122 18.34 12.77 1.88
C SER A 122 19.02 12.02 3.03
N THR A 123 19.09 12.64 4.20
CA THR A 123 19.56 11.99 5.42
C THR A 123 18.37 11.54 6.25
N MET A 124 18.32 10.25 6.61
CA MET A 124 17.23 9.66 7.36
C MET A 124 17.71 9.00 8.66
N GLN A 125 16.82 8.88 9.63
CA GLN A 125 17.10 8.09 10.83
C GLN A 125 16.84 6.61 10.53
N VAL A 126 17.82 5.77 10.84
CA VAL A 126 17.80 4.32 10.59
C VAL A 126 18.11 3.59 11.88
N VAL A 127 17.33 2.60 12.24
CA VAL A 127 17.68 1.63 13.28
C VAL A 127 18.35 0.43 12.65
N ILE A 128 19.42 -0.07 13.26
CA ILE A 128 20.15 -1.23 12.76
C ILE A 128 19.50 -2.50 13.28
N ASP A 129 19.06 -3.35 12.37
CA ASP A 129 18.43 -4.63 12.68
C ASP A 129 19.44 -5.77 12.80
N ARG A 130 20.39 -5.82 11.86
CA ARG A 130 21.39 -6.87 11.78
C ARG A 130 22.64 -6.47 10.98
N LYS A 131 23.67 -7.28 11.08
CA LYS A 131 24.81 -7.24 10.16
C LYS A 131 24.78 -8.50 9.30
N GLU A 132 24.95 -8.32 7.99
CA GLU A 132 24.95 -9.41 7.01
C GLU A 132 26.07 -9.16 5.99
N GLY A 133 27.07 -10.04 5.97
CA GLY A 133 28.26 -9.85 5.15
C GLY A 133 28.95 -8.52 5.42
N ASP A 134 29.12 -7.74 4.36
CA ASP A 134 29.78 -6.44 4.39
C ASP A 134 28.85 -5.26 4.64
N TYR A 135 27.61 -5.52 5.04
CA TYR A 135 26.60 -4.48 5.27
C TYR A 135 25.95 -4.60 6.66
N TYR A 136 25.64 -3.44 7.23
CA TYR A 136 24.62 -3.31 8.24
C TYR A 136 23.28 -3.10 7.55
N ILE A 137 22.26 -3.81 8.01
CA ILE A 137 20.91 -3.73 7.48
C ILE A 137 20.03 -3.11 8.56
N GLY A 138 19.23 -2.15 8.16
CA GLY A 138 18.32 -1.45 9.04
C GLY A 138 17.08 -0.95 8.30
N HIS A 139 16.20 -0.30 9.02
CA HIS A 139 14.99 0.29 8.47
C HIS A 139 14.76 1.69 9.03
N THR A 140 13.98 2.49 8.31
CA THR A 140 13.52 3.80 8.76
C THR A 140 12.24 3.67 9.58
N ASP A 141 11.82 4.75 10.23
CA ASP A 141 10.54 4.85 10.93
C ASP A 141 9.30 4.70 10.02
N PHE A 142 9.52 4.74 8.69
CA PHE A 142 8.48 4.54 7.68
C PHE A 142 8.37 3.12 7.16
N SER A 143 9.28 2.24 7.55
CA SER A 143 9.40 0.89 6.99
C SER A 143 9.13 -0.17 8.05
N SER A 144 8.38 -1.20 7.67
CA SER A 144 8.22 -2.41 8.49
C SER A 144 9.39 -3.35 8.22
N PRO A 145 10.10 -3.84 9.26
CA PRO A 145 11.17 -4.80 9.08
C PRO A 145 10.71 -6.02 8.28
N GLU A 146 11.59 -6.53 7.40
CA GLU A 146 11.37 -7.75 6.60
C GLU A 146 10.25 -7.65 5.54
N VAL A 147 9.46 -6.58 5.53
CA VAL A 147 8.34 -6.37 4.59
C VAL A 147 8.64 -5.25 3.60
N ASP A 148 9.18 -4.14 4.08
CA ASP A 148 9.47 -2.96 3.28
C ASP A 148 10.96 -2.89 2.88
N PRO A 149 11.34 -2.00 1.96
CA PRO A 149 12.75 -1.82 1.58
C PRO A 149 13.66 -1.53 2.75
N GLU A 150 14.78 -2.23 2.81
CA GLU A 150 15.80 -2.10 3.83
C GLU A 150 16.84 -1.03 3.45
N VAL A 151 17.47 -0.47 4.45
CA VAL A 151 18.63 0.42 4.29
C VAL A 151 19.91 -0.40 4.48
N LEU A 152 20.77 -0.38 3.47
CA LEU A 152 22.07 -1.07 3.48
C LEU A 152 23.19 -0.04 3.70
N ILE A 153 23.97 -0.21 4.79
CA ILE A 153 25.08 0.67 5.14
C ILE A 153 26.38 -0.15 5.09
N PRO A 154 27.37 0.22 4.26
CA PRO A 154 28.62 -0.51 4.19
C PRO A 154 29.34 -0.58 5.54
N ALA A 155 29.71 -1.77 5.98
CA ALA A 155 30.41 -1.98 7.26
C ALA A 155 31.84 -1.46 7.24
N SER A 156 32.40 -1.19 6.04
CA SER A 156 33.73 -0.57 5.87
C SER A 156 33.78 0.90 6.29
N GLU A 157 32.65 1.60 6.28
CA GLU A 157 32.61 3.04 6.58
C GLU A 157 32.65 3.32 8.08
N ARG A 158 31.95 2.51 8.88
CA ARG A 158 31.86 2.68 10.33
C ARG A 158 31.34 1.42 11.03
N THR A 159 31.62 1.32 12.34
CA THR A 159 31.04 0.26 13.18
C THR A 159 29.73 0.69 13.76
N LEU A 160 28.66 -0.06 13.48
CA LEU A 160 27.30 0.19 14.00
C LEU A 160 26.87 -0.93 14.94
N ARG A 161 25.93 -0.62 15.84
CA ARG A 161 25.38 -1.59 16.80
C ARG A 161 23.92 -1.85 16.52
N LYS A 162 23.52 -3.12 16.55
CA LYS A 162 22.14 -3.56 16.46
C LYS A 162 21.26 -2.89 17.53
N GLY A 163 20.08 -2.44 17.14
CA GLY A 163 19.09 -1.79 18.02
C GLY A 163 19.36 -0.30 18.27
N TYR A 164 20.40 0.28 17.69
CA TYR A 164 20.70 1.69 17.83
C TYR A 164 20.31 2.48 16.58
N PHE A 165 19.96 3.75 16.79
CA PHE A 165 19.58 4.67 15.72
C PHE A 165 20.80 5.44 15.22
N TYR A 166 20.86 5.59 13.91
CA TYR A 166 21.89 6.35 13.21
C TYR A 166 21.30 7.23 12.13
N LYS A 167 22.00 8.29 11.75
CA LYS A 167 21.69 9.06 10.55
C LYS A 167 22.49 8.45 9.37
N ALA A 168 21.77 8.12 8.30
CA ALA A 168 22.31 7.56 7.07
C ALA A 168 21.68 8.24 5.85
#